data_6261a8955951786f5c32a8ea213cfe78
#
_entry.id   6261a8955951786f5c32a8ea213cfe78
#
_cell.length_a   1.000
_cell.length_b   1.000
_cell.length_c   1.000
_cell.angle_alpha   90.00
_cell.angle_beta   90.00
_cell.angle_gamma   90.00
#
_symmetry.space_group_name_H-M   'P 1'
#
loop_
_entity.id
_entity.type
_entity.pdbx_description
1 polymer ?
#
loop_
_entity_poly.entity_id
_entity_poly.type
_entity_poly.pdbx_seq_one_letter_code
_entity_poly.pdbx_strand_id
1 'polypeptide(L)'
;YREYVSSKNGTYEKGISNKRISKQDEYKIDRNTIESNKYKRKFSGITGNSIVDEGIYKYAKAGLIHRDGTNREDLYILSASKGTVLGKNVTSDEAFGVKPNESIRSAVINNQGDLIGLHTHPDGTPPTGSDFETAFKRGYHFGIVACSNGSVYTYGCADQFASARIIDDTIEKFKKMIDDSGKKVYPNDREAHLAAIKSLGKDYGIWYETR
;
A
#
# COMPACT_ATOMS: atom_id res chain seq x y z
N TYR A 1 8.08 3.16 26.74
CA TYR A 1 6.65 3.44 27.01
C TYR A 1 6.56 4.03 28.41
N ARG A 2 6.23 5.32 28.48
CA ARG A 2 5.99 6.01 29.74
C ARG A 2 4.52 5.88 30.08
N GLU A 3 4.22 5.38 31.27
CA GLU A 3 2.90 5.53 31.87
C GLU A 3 2.60 7.03 32.03
N TYR A 4 1.50 7.48 31.46
CA TYR A 4 1.02 8.84 31.65
C TYR A 4 0.27 8.86 32.99
N VAL A 5 0.94 9.31 34.03
CA VAL A 5 0.27 9.57 35.33
C VAL A 5 -0.24 10.99 35.28
N SER A 6 -1.56 11.14 35.16
CA SER A 6 -2.21 12.43 35.34
C SER A 6 -2.34 12.73 36.83
N SER A 7 -1.56 13.66 37.33
CA SER A 7 -1.68 14.16 38.70
C SER A 7 -2.67 15.32 38.76
N LYS A 8 -3.95 15.03 38.91
CA LYS A 8 -4.90 15.96 39.53
C LYS A 8 -5.78 15.15 40.49
N ASN A 9 -5.67 15.46 41.76
CA ASN A 9 -6.53 15.07 42.87
C ASN A 9 -6.46 13.63 43.41
N GLY A 10 -5.30 12.98 43.39
CA GLY A 10 -5.08 11.81 44.24
C GLY A 10 -5.98 10.59 44.08
N THR A 11 -6.75 10.51 43.00
CA THR A 11 -7.54 9.34 42.61
C THR A 11 -6.89 8.65 41.43
N TYR A 12 -6.34 7.47 41.69
CA TYR A 12 -5.94 6.55 40.63
C TYR A 12 -7.20 6.06 39.92
N GLU A 13 -7.55 6.62 38.79
CA GLU A 13 -8.37 5.89 37.85
C GLU A 13 -7.54 4.72 37.35
N LYS A 14 -7.98 3.49 37.63
CA LYS A 14 -7.48 2.30 36.94
C LYS A 14 -7.79 2.50 35.46
N GLY A 15 -6.83 3.10 34.76
CA GLY A 15 -6.88 3.21 33.32
C GLY A 15 -7.11 1.83 32.73
N ILE A 16 -7.93 1.79 31.70
CA ILE A 16 -8.10 0.66 30.80
C ILE A 16 -6.72 0.06 30.59
N SER A 17 -6.56 -1.22 30.91
CA SER A 17 -5.29 -1.93 30.75
C SER A 17 -4.90 -1.79 29.29
N ASN A 18 -3.94 -0.91 29.01
CA ASN A 18 -3.29 -0.86 27.71
C ASN A 18 -2.59 -2.21 27.54
N LYS A 19 -3.29 -3.17 26.94
CA LYS A 19 -2.67 -4.37 26.45
C LYS A 19 -1.46 -3.91 25.66
N ARG A 20 -0.25 -4.26 26.07
CA ARG A 20 0.96 -4.06 25.27
C ARG A 20 0.67 -4.70 23.92
N ILE A 21 0.43 -3.87 22.91
CA ILE A 21 0.35 -4.35 21.52
C ILE A 21 1.75 -4.90 21.26
N SER A 22 1.87 -6.20 21.06
CA SER A 22 3.14 -6.78 20.62
C SER A 22 3.46 -6.18 19.25
N LYS A 23 4.75 -6.09 18.87
CA LYS A 23 5.11 -5.65 17.50
C LYS A 23 4.40 -6.47 16.40
N GLN A 24 4.03 -7.70 16.71
CA GLN A 24 3.24 -8.57 15.84
C GLN A 24 1.77 -8.14 15.73
N ASP A 25 1.20 -7.52 16.78
CA ASP A 25 -0.18 -7.06 16.74
C ASP A 25 -0.36 -5.78 15.90
N GLU A 26 0.72 -5.01 15.69
CA GLU A 26 0.72 -3.80 14.88
C GLU A 26 0.40 -4.04 13.39
N TYR A 27 0.77 -5.23 12.88
CA TYR A 27 0.60 -5.61 11.47
C TYR A 27 -0.52 -6.63 11.24
N LYS A 28 -1.36 -6.86 12.26
CA LYS A 28 -2.49 -7.77 12.12
C LYS A 28 -3.58 -7.17 11.24
N ILE A 29 -4.11 -8.03 10.36
CA ILE A 29 -5.31 -7.68 9.61
C ILE A 29 -6.56 -7.85 10.47
N ASP A 30 -7.56 -7.02 10.23
CA ASP A 30 -8.93 -7.34 10.64
C ASP A 30 -9.56 -8.28 9.61
N ARG A 31 -9.59 -9.57 9.92
CA ARG A 31 -10.15 -10.60 9.03
C ARG A 31 -11.61 -10.32 8.68
N ASN A 32 -12.41 -9.82 9.61
CA ASN A 32 -13.80 -9.48 9.35
C ASN A 32 -13.92 -8.39 8.28
N THR A 33 -13.03 -7.40 8.32
CA THR A 33 -12.95 -6.37 7.28
C THR A 33 -12.50 -6.97 5.96
N ILE A 34 -11.38 -7.68 5.90
CA ILE A 34 -10.76 -8.20 4.66
C ILE A 34 -11.63 -9.26 3.98
N GLU A 35 -12.43 -10.01 4.73
CA GLU A 35 -13.36 -11.02 4.21
C GLU A 35 -14.76 -10.49 3.89
N SER A 36 -15.03 -9.22 4.21
CA SER A 36 -16.34 -8.61 4.00
C SER A 36 -16.65 -8.34 2.52
N ASN A 37 -17.93 -8.35 2.19
CA ASN A 37 -18.40 -7.89 0.88
C ASN A 37 -18.07 -6.41 0.61
N LYS A 38 -17.94 -5.59 1.66
CA LYS A 38 -17.52 -4.20 1.55
C LYS A 38 -16.08 -4.11 1.02
N TYR A 39 -15.18 -4.93 1.55
CA TYR A 39 -13.80 -5.00 1.08
C TYR A 39 -13.73 -5.54 -0.36
N LYS A 40 -14.46 -6.61 -0.68
CA LYS A 40 -14.53 -7.15 -2.04
C LYS A 40 -14.96 -6.09 -3.05
N ARG A 41 -15.97 -5.26 -2.72
CA ARG A 41 -16.44 -4.18 -3.61
C ARG A 41 -15.39 -3.14 -3.97
N LYS A 42 -14.33 -2.96 -3.16
CA LYS A 42 -13.21 -2.07 -3.49
C LYS A 42 -12.47 -2.46 -4.78
N PHE A 43 -12.56 -3.71 -5.17
CA PHE A 43 -11.91 -4.24 -6.37
C PHE A 43 -12.83 -4.26 -7.59
N SER A 44 -14.12 -4.04 -7.41
CA SER A 44 -15.08 -4.04 -8.51
C SER A 44 -14.92 -2.79 -9.38
N GLY A 45 -14.88 -2.96 -10.69
CA GLY A 45 -14.79 -1.88 -11.67
C GLY A 45 -13.39 -1.24 -11.78
N ILE A 46 -12.34 -1.88 -11.27
CA ILE A 46 -10.95 -1.42 -11.45
C ILE A 46 -10.58 -1.48 -12.93
N THR A 47 -10.85 -2.61 -13.57
CA THR A 47 -10.47 -2.85 -14.98
C THR A 47 -11.65 -2.79 -15.94
N GLY A 48 -12.87 -2.76 -15.44
CA GLY A 48 -14.08 -2.95 -16.25
C GLY A 48 -14.33 -4.41 -16.67
N ASN A 49 -13.41 -5.32 -16.36
CA ASN A 49 -13.56 -6.76 -16.58
C ASN A 49 -13.71 -7.48 -15.23
N SER A 50 -14.88 -7.99 -14.95
CA SER A 50 -15.19 -8.62 -13.66
C SER A 50 -14.34 -9.87 -13.35
N ILE A 51 -13.85 -10.57 -14.36
CA ILE A 51 -12.94 -11.72 -14.17
C ILE A 51 -11.58 -11.26 -13.67
N VAL A 52 -11.06 -10.18 -14.25
CA VAL A 52 -9.78 -9.57 -13.82
C VAL A 52 -9.93 -8.99 -12.42
N ASP A 53 -10.99 -8.23 -12.17
CA ASP A 53 -11.29 -7.64 -10.86
C ASP A 53 -11.39 -8.71 -9.75
N GLU A 54 -12.03 -9.84 -10.03
CA GLU A 54 -12.11 -10.97 -9.10
C GLU A 54 -10.73 -11.61 -8.87
N GLY A 55 -9.92 -11.72 -9.92
CA GLY A 55 -8.52 -12.16 -9.80
C GLY A 55 -7.69 -11.27 -8.89
N ILE A 56 -7.80 -9.95 -9.07
CA ILE A 56 -7.12 -8.95 -8.24
C ILE A 56 -7.55 -9.10 -6.77
N TYR A 57 -8.87 -9.14 -6.49
CA TYR A 57 -9.39 -9.35 -5.15
C TYR A 57 -8.86 -10.62 -4.50
N LYS A 58 -8.90 -11.74 -5.24
CA LYS A 58 -8.44 -13.05 -4.77
C LYS A 58 -7.00 -12.99 -4.27
N TYR A 59 -6.09 -12.42 -5.05
CA TYR A 59 -4.67 -12.38 -4.70
C TYR A 59 -4.33 -11.29 -3.69
N ALA A 60 -5.02 -10.15 -3.68
CA ALA A 60 -4.91 -9.16 -2.62
C ALA A 60 -5.29 -9.74 -1.25
N LYS A 61 -6.45 -10.41 -1.17
CA LYS A 61 -6.89 -11.09 0.04
C LYS A 61 -5.91 -12.20 0.46
N ALA A 62 -5.45 -13.03 -0.49
CA ALA A 62 -4.52 -14.11 -0.19
C ALA A 62 -3.19 -13.59 0.38
N GLY A 63 -2.62 -12.53 -0.20
CA GLY A 63 -1.39 -11.92 0.29
C GLY A 63 -1.53 -11.32 1.69
N LEU A 64 -2.62 -10.61 1.94
CA LEU A 64 -2.88 -10.04 3.27
C LEU A 64 -3.04 -11.13 4.34
N ILE A 65 -3.77 -12.22 4.05
CA ILE A 65 -3.93 -13.33 4.98
C ILE A 65 -2.60 -14.05 5.21
N HIS A 66 -1.79 -14.23 4.15
CA HIS A 66 -0.48 -14.87 4.25
C HIS A 66 0.50 -14.07 5.11
N ARG A 67 0.45 -12.73 5.04
CA ARG A 67 1.36 -11.83 5.78
C ARG A 67 0.80 -11.31 7.10
N ASP A 68 -0.36 -11.82 7.53
CA ASP A 68 -1.03 -11.43 8.79
C ASP A 68 -0.07 -11.43 9.99
N GLY A 69 0.04 -10.30 10.66
CA GLY A 69 0.90 -10.11 11.83
C GLY A 69 2.40 -9.98 11.50
N THR A 70 2.78 -9.79 10.24
CA THR A 70 4.17 -9.59 9.83
C THR A 70 4.37 -8.23 9.17
N ASN A 71 5.60 -7.71 9.19
CA ASN A 71 6.01 -6.55 8.42
C ASN A 71 6.56 -6.91 7.02
N ARG A 72 6.15 -8.07 6.48
CA ARG A 72 6.58 -8.58 5.18
C ARG A 72 5.53 -8.31 4.13
N GLU A 73 5.94 -8.34 2.89
CA GLU A 73 5.08 -8.11 1.72
C GLU A 73 5.06 -9.31 0.79
N ASP A 74 3.93 -9.49 0.12
CA ASP A 74 3.79 -10.39 -1.01
C ASP A 74 3.68 -9.59 -2.29
N LEU A 75 4.27 -10.10 -3.38
CA LEU A 75 4.21 -9.53 -4.71
C LEU A 75 3.64 -10.54 -5.71
N TYR A 76 2.66 -10.11 -6.47
CA TYR A 76 2.06 -10.86 -7.57
C TYR A 76 2.13 -10.04 -8.86
N ILE A 77 2.45 -10.68 -9.96
CA ILE A 77 2.23 -10.15 -11.31
C ILE A 77 1.01 -10.87 -11.88
N LEU A 78 0.01 -10.10 -12.25
CA LEU A 78 -1.23 -10.62 -12.83
C LEU A 78 -1.32 -10.26 -14.31
N SER A 79 -2.00 -11.10 -15.08
CA SER A 79 -2.40 -10.78 -16.44
C SER A 79 -3.50 -9.71 -16.42
N ALA A 80 -3.29 -8.60 -17.11
CA ALA A 80 -4.26 -7.52 -17.24
C ALA A 80 -5.48 -7.95 -18.08
N SER A 81 -5.32 -8.91 -18.97
CA SER A 81 -6.40 -9.45 -19.80
C SER A 81 -7.19 -10.58 -19.15
N LYS A 82 -6.57 -11.36 -18.22
CA LYS A 82 -7.16 -12.59 -17.66
C LYS A 82 -7.32 -12.59 -16.14
N GLY A 83 -6.64 -11.70 -15.40
CA GLY A 83 -6.63 -11.67 -13.92
C GLY A 83 -5.93 -12.88 -13.26
N THR A 84 -5.23 -13.71 -14.04
CA THR A 84 -4.48 -14.85 -13.54
C THR A 84 -3.07 -14.47 -13.12
N VAL A 85 -2.47 -15.20 -12.15
CA VAL A 85 -1.08 -14.99 -11.75
C VAL A 85 -0.12 -15.47 -12.84
N LEU A 86 0.76 -14.57 -13.26
CA LEU A 86 1.88 -14.84 -14.16
C LEU A 86 3.18 -15.12 -13.39
N GLY A 87 3.34 -14.48 -12.23
CA GLY A 87 4.47 -14.68 -11.33
C GLY A 87 4.18 -14.18 -9.93
N LYS A 88 4.89 -14.72 -8.94
CA LYS A 88 4.73 -14.30 -7.54
C LYS A 88 6.03 -14.42 -6.75
N ASN A 89 6.18 -13.54 -5.76
CA ASN A 89 7.12 -13.71 -4.65
C ASN A 89 6.38 -13.57 -3.32
N VAL A 90 6.20 -14.70 -2.65
CA VAL A 90 5.53 -14.82 -1.35
C VAL A 90 6.48 -15.37 -0.28
N THR A 91 7.76 -15.38 -0.55
CA THR A 91 8.81 -15.93 0.34
C THR A 91 9.85 -14.89 0.74
N SER A 92 9.62 -13.60 0.40
CA SER A 92 10.52 -12.53 0.81
C SER A 92 10.55 -12.35 2.32
N ASP A 93 11.75 -12.23 2.88
CA ASP A 93 11.98 -11.93 4.29
C ASP A 93 12.35 -10.45 4.53
N GLU A 94 12.23 -9.61 3.51
CA GLU A 94 12.47 -8.18 3.64
C GLU A 94 11.34 -7.51 4.41
N ALA A 95 11.70 -6.64 5.35
CA ALA A 95 10.74 -5.81 6.05
C ALA A 95 10.34 -4.63 5.16
N PHE A 96 9.03 -4.37 5.05
CA PHE A 96 8.48 -3.24 4.29
C PHE A 96 8.94 -3.21 2.84
N GLY A 97 9.00 -4.38 2.21
CA GLY A 97 9.38 -4.49 0.81
C GLY A 97 9.45 -5.93 0.33
N VAL A 98 9.48 -6.07 -1.00
CA VAL A 98 9.61 -7.37 -1.65
C VAL A 98 10.45 -7.25 -2.93
N LYS A 99 11.58 -7.95 -2.96
CA LYS A 99 12.42 -8.00 -4.18
C LYS A 99 11.89 -9.01 -5.20
N PRO A 100 12.08 -8.73 -6.50
CA PRO A 100 11.72 -9.68 -7.54
C PRO A 100 12.58 -10.94 -7.45
N ASN A 101 11.93 -12.10 -7.37
CA ASN A 101 12.56 -13.39 -7.59
C ASN A 101 12.50 -13.78 -9.08
N GLU A 102 12.98 -14.97 -9.42
CA GLU A 102 12.99 -15.46 -10.80
C GLU A 102 11.57 -15.57 -11.41
N SER A 103 10.59 -15.99 -10.63
CA SER A 103 9.18 -16.06 -11.08
C SER A 103 8.65 -14.67 -11.51
N ILE A 104 8.97 -13.63 -10.75
CA ILE A 104 8.60 -12.26 -11.09
C ILE A 104 9.34 -11.77 -12.34
N ARG A 105 10.66 -12.01 -12.43
CA ARG A 105 11.46 -11.59 -13.60
C ARG A 105 10.95 -12.24 -14.89
N SER A 106 10.74 -13.56 -14.87
CA SER A 106 10.21 -14.31 -16.01
C SER A 106 8.80 -13.82 -16.41
N ALA A 107 7.93 -13.57 -15.43
CA ALA A 107 6.59 -13.04 -15.70
C ALA A 107 6.65 -11.69 -16.42
N VAL A 108 7.50 -10.76 -15.96
CA VAL A 108 7.66 -9.44 -16.56
C VAL A 108 8.23 -9.53 -17.98
N ILE A 109 9.27 -10.33 -18.19
CA ILE A 109 9.93 -10.46 -19.52
C ILE A 109 8.96 -11.06 -20.55
N ASN A 110 8.24 -12.12 -20.17
CA ASN A 110 7.46 -12.93 -21.11
C ASN A 110 6.05 -12.38 -21.39
N ASN A 111 5.58 -11.36 -20.63
CA ASN A 111 4.19 -10.87 -20.74
C ASN A 111 4.13 -9.35 -20.86
N GLN A 112 5.12 -8.71 -21.50
CA GLN A 112 5.10 -7.26 -21.72
C GLN A 112 3.79 -6.80 -22.37
N GLY A 113 3.21 -5.71 -21.85
CA GLY A 113 1.92 -5.19 -22.31
C GLY A 113 0.68 -5.91 -21.75
N ASP A 114 0.84 -6.88 -20.81
CA ASP A 114 -0.28 -7.56 -20.13
C ASP A 114 -0.05 -7.68 -18.61
N LEU A 115 0.48 -6.63 -17.98
CA LEU A 115 0.96 -6.70 -16.60
C LEU A 115 0.19 -5.78 -15.65
N ILE A 116 -0.29 -6.35 -14.54
CA ILE A 116 -0.73 -5.64 -13.35
C ILE A 116 0.20 -6.06 -12.19
N GLY A 117 0.81 -5.08 -11.52
CA GLY A 117 1.57 -5.34 -10.29
C GLY A 117 0.65 -5.26 -9.07
N LEU A 118 0.62 -6.29 -8.24
CA LEU A 118 -0.13 -6.31 -6.99
C LEU A 118 0.81 -6.67 -5.84
N HIS A 119 0.87 -5.83 -4.80
CA HIS A 119 1.60 -6.17 -3.58
C HIS A 119 0.85 -5.73 -2.32
N THR A 120 1.27 -6.27 -1.18
CA THR A 120 0.68 -5.95 0.12
C THR A 120 1.56 -5.00 0.89
N HIS A 121 0.95 -4.03 1.61
CA HIS A 121 1.63 -3.24 2.62
C HIS A 121 1.20 -3.70 4.03
N PRO A 122 2.15 -3.92 4.95
CA PRO A 122 1.86 -4.39 6.32
C PRO A 122 1.19 -3.33 7.18
N ASP A 123 1.15 -2.10 6.71
CA ASP A 123 0.49 -0.96 7.33
C ASP A 123 -0.48 -0.28 6.36
N GLY A 124 -0.90 0.94 6.64
CA GLY A 124 -1.80 1.71 5.78
C GLY A 124 -1.10 2.63 4.78
N THR A 125 0.21 2.46 4.56
CA THR A 125 1.02 3.34 3.71
C THR A 125 0.54 3.31 2.26
N PRO A 126 0.26 4.49 1.64
CA PRO A 126 -0.03 4.58 0.22
C PRO A 126 1.18 4.18 -0.64
N PRO A 127 1.02 4.04 -1.99
CA PRO A 127 2.13 3.74 -2.89
C PRO A 127 3.31 4.69 -2.70
N THR A 128 4.52 4.15 -2.61
CA THR A 128 5.79 4.86 -2.41
C THR A 128 6.46 5.20 -3.73
N GLY A 129 7.54 5.98 -3.70
CA GLY A 129 8.33 6.27 -4.89
C GLY A 129 8.85 5.02 -5.59
N SER A 130 9.25 3.99 -4.82
CA SER A 130 9.72 2.72 -5.39
C SER A 130 8.62 1.96 -6.12
N ASP A 131 7.36 2.09 -5.71
CA ASP A 131 6.23 1.45 -6.36
C ASP A 131 5.96 2.07 -7.73
N PHE A 132 5.94 3.41 -7.81
CA PHE A 132 5.79 4.13 -9.07
C PHE A 132 6.95 3.85 -10.03
N GLU A 133 8.19 3.91 -9.54
CA GLU A 133 9.37 3.62 -10.34
C GLU A 133 9.34 2.17 -10.88
N THR A 134 8.93 1.22 -10.04
CA THR A 134 8.79 -0.19 -10.41
C THR A 134 7.70 -0.38 -11.45
N ALA A 135 6.54 0.25 -11.29
CA ALA A 135 5.43 0.17 -12.23
C ALA A 135 5.85 0.67 -13.61
N PHE A 136 6.54 1.82 -13.67
CA PHE A 136 7.07 2.38 -14.90
C PHE A 136 8.10 1.45 -15.56
N LYS A 137 9.16 1.05 -14.82
CA LYS A 137 10.26 0.23 -15.35
C LYS A 137 9.81 -1.15 -15.86
N ARG A 138 8.77 -1.71 -15.26
CA ARG A 138 8.23 -3.03 -15.65
C ARG A 138 7.10 -2.95 -16.65
N GLY A 139 6.65 -1.76 -17.01
CA GLY A 139 5.55 -1.56 -17.96
C GLY A 139 4.21 -2.08 -17.45
N TYR A 140 3.89 -1.86 -16.18
CA TYR A 140 2.58 -2.19 -15.65
C TYR A 140 1.52 -1.27 -16.26
N HIS A 141 0.37 -1.81 -16.62
CA HIS A 141 -0.82 -0.99 -16.91
C HIS A 141 -1.16 -0.12 -15.70
N PHE A 142 -1.09 -0.71 -14.51
CA PHE A 142 -1.17 -0.05 -13.22
C PHE A 142 -0.68 -0.99 -12.11
N GLY A 143 -0.42 -0.42 -10.95
CA GLY A 143 -0.11 -1.15 -9.73
C GLY A 143 -1.26 -1.12 -8.74
N ILE A 144 -1.27 -2.05 -7.80
CA ILE A 144 -2.22 -2.14 -6.71
C ILE A 144 -1.46 -2.38 -5.41
N VAL A 145 -1.79 -1.58 -4.39
CA VAL A 145 -1.37 -1.81 -3.00
C VAL A 145 -2.60 -2.20 -2.20
N ALA A 146 -2.54 -3.37 -1.57
CA ALA A 146 -3.53 -3.83 -0.60
C ALA A 146 -2.91 -3.75 0.80
N CYS A 147 -3.50 -2.93 1.70
CA CYS A 147 -2.95 -2.66 3.02
C CYS A 147 -3.63 -3.50 4.11
N SER A 148 -2.88 -3.85 5.17
CA SER A 148 -3.38 -4.62 6.32
C SER A 148 -4.57 -3.94 7.03
N ASN A 149 -4.63 -2.61 7.01
CA ASN A 149 -5.75 -1.82 7.55
C ASN A 149 -7.00 -1.79 6.65
N GLY A 150 -7.02 -2.54 5.55
CA GLY A 150 -8.13 -2.59 4.60
C GLY A 150 -8.15 -1.46 3.57
N SER A 151 -7.17 -0.55 3.54
CA SER A 151 -7.01 0.41 2.45
C SER A 151 -6.57 -0.30 1.18
N VAL A 152 -7.05 0.18 0.02
CA VAL A 152 -6.64 -0.32 -1.29
C VAL A 152 -6.35 0.89 -2.17
N TYR A 153 -5.23 0.87 -2.86
CA TYR A 153 -4.83 1.91 -3.80
C TYR A 153 -4.56 1.28 -5.16
N THR A 154 -5.08 1.90 -6.21
CA THR A 154 -4.57 1.70 -7.57
C THR A 154 -3.68 2.88 -7.91
N TYR A 155 -2.61 2.66 -8.64
CA TYR A 155 -1.64 3.69 -8.96
C TYR A 155 -0.91 3.40 -10.26
N GLY A 156 -0.37 4.43 -10.87
CA GLY A 156 0.41 4.30 -12.08
C GLY A 156 1.11 5.59 -12.45
N CYS A 157 1.86 5.52 -13.54
CA CYS A 157 2.49 6.67 -14.16
C CYS A 157 2.22 6.66 -15.66
N ALA A 158 2.08 7.86 -16.22
CA ALA A 158 2.06 8.05 -17.65
C ALA A 158 3.50 7.96 -18.23
N ASP A 159 3.70 8.46 -19.44
CA ASP A 159 4.94 8.30 -20.20
C ASP A 159 6.17 9.02 -19.62
N GLN A 160 6.00 9.78 -18.54
CA GLN A 160 7.12 10.50 -17.89
C GLN A 160 7.59 9.78 -16.63
N PHE A 161 8.89 9.71 -16.48
CA PHE A 161 9.54 9.03 -15.36
C PHE A 161 9.88 10.01 -14.23
N ALA A 162 9.30 9.78 -13.05
CA ALA A 162 9.80 10.33 -11.81
C ALA A 162 10.58 9.26 -11.06
N SER A 163 11.83 9.56 -10.68
CA SER A 163 12.59 8.63 -9.86
C SER A 163 11.94 8.46 -8.48
N ALA A 164 12.09 7.27 -7.88
CA ALA A 164 11.62 7.01 -6.52
C ALA A 164 12.05 8.11 -5.55
N ARG A 165 13.29 8.56 -5.65
CA ARG A 165 13.84 9.62 -4.79
C ARG A 165 13.05 10.93 -4.87
N ILE A 166 12.70 11.40 -6.07
CA ILE A 166 11.94 12.66 -6.22
C ILE A 166 10.57 12.53 -5.56
N ILE A 167 9.93 11.38 -5.71
CA ILE A 167 8.62 11.11 -5.13
C ILE A 167 8.73 11.07 -3.61
N ASP A 168 9.66 10.28 -3.07
CA ASP A 168 9.84 10.11 -1.63
C ASP A 168 10.29 11.41 -0.93
N ASP A 169 11.22 12.16 -1.53
CA ASP A 169 11.64 13.48 -1.01
C ASP A 169 10.45 14.46 -0.97
N THR A 170 9.56 14.42 -1.97
CA THR A 170 8.35 15.24 -1.99
C THR A 170 7.37 14.81 -0.90
N ILE A 171 7.16 13.50 -0.71
CA ILE A 171 6.32 12.97 0.36
C ILE A 171 6.83 13.44 1.72
N GLU A 172 8.13 13.31 1.99
CA GLU A 172 8.73 13.75 3.25
C GLU A 172 8.65 15.29 3.46
N LYS A 173 8.75 16.06 2.38
CA LYS A 173 8.53 17.51 2.43
C LYS A 173 7.09 17.83 2.86
N PHE A 174 6.09 17.19 2.27
CA PHE A 174 4.68 17.41 2.60
C PHE A 174 4.34 17.01 4.03
N LYS A 175 4.88 15.90 4.54
CA LYS A 175 4.71 15.48 5.94
C LYS A 175 5.23 16.50 6.96
N LYS A 176 6.23 17.31 6.57
CA LYS A 176 6.86 18.32 7.42
C LYS A 176 6.28 19.72 7.24
N MET A 177 5.34 19.93 6.30
CA MET A 177 4.77 21.26 6.05
C MET A 177 4.00 21.78 7.27
N ILE A 178 4.32 23.02 7.63
CA ILE A 178 3.62 23.80 8.67
C ILE A 178 3.04 25.06 8.03
N ASP A 179 1.93 25.55 8.57
CA ASP A 179 1.31 26.80 8.17
C ASP A 179 1.96 28.00 8.90
N ASP A 180 1.50 29.21 8.60
CA ASP A 180 2.01 30.45 9.22
C ASP A 180 1.78 30.51 10.74
N SER A 181 0.90 29.67 11.28
CA SER A 181 0.64 29.56 12.72
C SER A 181 1.51 28.49 13.41
N GLY A 182 2.38 27.81 12.65
CA GLY A 182 3.25 26.74 13.15
C GLY A 182 2.54 25.39 13.31
N LYS A 183 1.36 25.20 12.73
CA LYS A 183 0.63 23.93 12.75
C LYS A 183 0.91 23.12 11.49
N LYS A 184 0.81 21.80 11.60
CA LYS A 184 0.90 20.91 10.42
C LYS A 184 -0.21 21.26 9.42
N VAL A 185 0.15 21.40 8.14
CA VAL A 185 -0.77 21.68 7.03
C VAL A 185 -1.71 20.48 6.81
N TYR A 186 -1.19 19.27 6.98
CA TYR A 186 -1.95 18.03 6.81
C TYR A 186 -2.24 17.37 8.16
N PRO A 187 -3.45 16.83 8.36
CA PRO A 187 -3.87 16.28 9.65
C PRO A 187 -3.08 15.04 10.08
N ASN A 188 -2.53 14.31 9.11
CA ASN A 188 -1.71 13.12 9.35
C ASN A 188 -0.79 12.85 8.15
N ASP A 189 0.17 11.94 8.35
CA ASP A 189 1.19 11.60 7.36
C ASP A 189 0.61 10.94 6.10
N ARG A 190 -0.52 10.22 6.22
CA ARG A 190 -1.21 9.63 5.07
C ARG A 190 -1.79 10.70 4.14
N GLU A 191 -2.47 11.70 4.69
CA GLU A 191 -3.02 12.81 3.90
C GLU A 191 -1.91 13.64 3.25
N ALA A 192 -0.81 13.88 3.95
CA ALA A 192 0.37 14.54 3.41
C ALA A 192 0.96 13.74 2.23
N HIS A 193 1.09 12.42 2.39
CA HIS A 193 1.60 11.51 1.37
C HIS A 193 0.74 11.56 0.09
N LEU A 194 -0.57 11.41 0.24
CA LEU A 194 -1.51 11.45 -0.90
C LEU A 194 -1.50 12.82 -1.60
N ALA A 195 -1.41 13.91 -0.84
CA ALA A 195 -1.31 15.27 -1.39
C ALA A 195 0.01 15.46 -2.17
N ALA A 196 1.12 14.90 -1.68
CA ALA A 196 2.41 14.93 -2.37
C ALA A 196 2.33 14.22 -3.73
N ILE A 197 1.78 13.00 -3.78
CA ILE A 197 1.59 12.27 -5.03
C ILE A 197 0.71 13.08 -6.00
N LYS A 198 -0.40 13.63 -5.51
CA LYS A 198 -1.29 14.46 -6.33
C LYS A 198 -0.59 15.70 -6.90
N SER A 199 0.32 16.34 -6.14
CA SER A 199 1.09 17.49 -6.61
C SER A 199 2.03 17.12 -7.76
N LEU A 200 2.64 15.94 -7.71
CA LEU A 200 3.55 15.45 -8.73
C LEU A 200 2.84 14.94 -9.99
N GLY A 201 1.54 14.69 -9.90
CA GLY A 201 0.75 14.19 -11.03
C GLY A 201 0.80 15.10 -12.25
N LYS A 202 0.89 16.42 -12.07
CA LYS A 202 0.97 17.41 -13.16
C LYS A 202 2.30 17.36 -13.91
N ASP A 203 3.41 17.14 -13.16
CA ASP A 203 4.76 17.24 -13.72
C ASP A 203 5.26 15.89 -14.24
N TYR A 204 4.81 14.78 -13.63
CA TYR A 204 5.31 13.43 -13.89
C TYR A 204 4.24 12.44 -14.34
N GLY A 205 2.98 12.86 -14.48
CA GLY A 205 1.89 11.99 -14.90
C GLY A 205 1.61 10.83 -13.95
N ILE A 206 2.10 10.88 -12.69
CA ILE A 206 1.77 9.88 -11.69
C ILE A 206 0.35 10.11 -11.17
N TRP A 207 -0.33 9.02 -10.86
CA TRP A 207 -1.71 9.07 -10.39
C TRP A 207 -1.96 7.95 -9.37
N TYR A 208 -2.97 8.16 -8.53
CA TYR A 208 -3.51 7.12 -7.66
C TYR A 208 -5.02 7.30 -7.50
N GLU A 209 -5.67 6.21 -7.12
CA GLU A 209 -7.06 6.21 -6.65
C GLU A 209 -7.13 5.43 -5.34
N THR A 210 -7.90 5.94 -4.38
CA THR A 210 -8.25 5.22 -3.15
C THR A 210 -9.59 4.51 -3.37
N ARG A 211 -9.62 3.22 -3.02
CA ARG A 211 -10.78 2.35 -3.20
C ARG A 211 -11.49 2.04 -1.89
#